data_6c4736a8fde776e0af2b6aa902c4f827
#
_entry.id   6c4736a8fde776e0af2b6aa902c4f827
#
_cell.length_a   1.000
_cell.length_b   1.000
_cell.length_c   1.000
_cell.angle_alpha   90.00
_cell.angle_beta   90.00
_cell.angle_gamma   90.00
#
_symmetry.space_group_name_H-M   'P 1'
#
loop_
_entity.id
_entity.type
_entity.pdbx_description
1 polymer ?
#
loop_
_entity_poly.entity_id
_entity_poly.type
_entity_poly.pdbx_seq_one_letter_code
_entity_poly.pdbx_strand_id
1 'polypeptide(L)'
;DRVFSPILDDDGMVKYVIESVRDMTRVKTLEHLFKGVRELDQVIQSSPSAIVAANLHGRILMMNQAARDMFGYSFNQTDSINSADLYPPGDARKIMSKLRDENYGGRGMLPVTKVNIVTKSGEIIPGEMTGAIIYEEDREVDTMGIYNDLREKLLVEEQLKETQTLMVQSEKLASLGRLAAGVAHEINNPLTGIQLYLNMTLEKMEKDHPLRKNLEYVLEDAERCRDIVRNLLVYSRQTTQSRQQFQFNTLAEESLGLIRDQKFFMNVTLVKNLSDEPMLIDADKNQLNQVVINLVMNALDAMNLRGTLTLTTYRDKVADRACLEVSDTGGGIPEENLSRVFDPFFTTKEPGEGTGLGLSTVYGIVKKNRGNIAIKNTGPEGTTFLIDLPLAGPEAEQKLDWIG
;
A
#
# COMPACT_ATOMS: atom_id res chain seq x y z
N ASP A 1 -59.75 34.95 4.48
CA ASP A 1 -60.29 35.09 3.12
C ASP A 1 -61.70 35.69 3.20
N ARG A 2 -62.01 36.56 2.25
CA ARG A 2 -63.33 37.11 2.03
C ARG A 2 -63.81 36.67 0.65
N VAL A 3 -64.98 36.05 0.61
CA VAL A 3 -65.64 35.66 -0.64
C VAL A 3 -66.93 36.42 -0.73
N PHE A 4 -67.16 37.13 -1.83
CA PHE A 4 -68.35 37.85 -2.14
C PHE A 4 -69.17 37.06 -3.16
N SER A 5 -70.39 36.69 -2.83
CA SER A 5 -71.29 35.97 -3.70
C SER A 5 -72.50 36.85 -3.98
N PRO A 6 -72.77 37.26 -5.23
CA PRO A 6 -73.97 38.06 -5.56
C PRO A 6 -75.23 37.16 -5.53
N ILE A 7 -76.28 37.67 -5.00
CA ILE A 7 -77.64 37.16 -5.15
C ILE A 7 -78.36 38.06 -6.16
N LEU A 8 -78.83 37.47 -7.23
CA LEU A 8 -79.52 38.15 -8.32
C LEU A 8 -81.01 38.15 -8.06
N ASP A 9 -81.72 39.14 -8.57
CA ASP A 9 -83.16 39.18 -8.63
C ASP A 9 -83.70 38.47 -9.90
N ASP A 10 -85.04 38.45 -10.12
CA ASP A 10 -85.67 37.78 -11.23
C ASP A 10 -85.35 38.39 -12.61
N ASP A 11 -84.77 39.58 -12.63
CA ASP A 11 -84.31 40.31 -13.83
C ASP A 11 -82.83 40.20 -14.02
N GLY A 12 -82.10 39.35 -13.20
CA GLY A 12 -80.64 39.08 -13.30
C GLY A 12 -79.77 40.21 -12.73
N MET A 13 -80.36 41.19 -12.02
CA MET A 13 -79.56 42.22 -11.39
C MET A 13 -79.15 41.85 -9.96
N VAL A 14 -77.96 42.30 -9.50
CA VAL A 14 -77.48 42.01 -8.16
C VAL A 14 -78.38 42.69 -7.10
N LYS A 15 -79.15 41.90 -6.36
CA LYS A 15 -80.06 42.38 -5.30
C LYS A 15 -79.34 42.44 -3.94
N TYR A 16 -78.48 41.46 -3.66
CA TYR A 16 -77.70 41.42 -2.42
C TYR A 16 -76.31 40.84 -2.72
N VAL A 17 -75.37 41.14 -1.85
CA VAL A 17 -74.01 40.49 -1.86
C VAL A 17 -73.83 39.86 -0.48
N ILE A 18 -73.58 38.54 -0.48
CA ILE A 18 -73.18 37.82 0.74
C ILE A 18 -71.70 37.92 0.86
N GLU A 19 -71.17 38.46 1.95
CA GLU A 19 -69.78 38.41 2.34
C GLU A 19 -69.60 37.21 3.28
N SER A 20 -68.78 36.24 2.88
CA SER A 20 -68.33 35.16 3.74
C SER A 20 -66.89 35.44 4.18
N VAL A 21 -66.68 35.60 5.48
CA VAL A 21 -65.35 35.81 6.07
C VAL A 21 -64.93 34.56 6.75
N ARG A 22 -63.79 33.94 6.27
CA ARG A 22 -63.20 32.78 6.87
C ARG A 22 -61.90 33.23 7.54
N ASP A 23 -61.75 32.96 8.85
CA ASP A 23 -60.51 33.15 9.56
C ASP A 23 -59.55 32.03 9.19
N MET A 24 -58.49 32.39 8.47
CA MET A 24 -57.43 31.44 8.00
C MET A 24 -56.14 31.52 8.84
N THR A 25 -56.15 32.29 9.94
CA THR A 25 -54.93 32.52 10.75
C THR A 25 -54.33 31.21 11.23
N ARG A 26 -55.15 30.33 11.78
CA ARG A 26 -54.71 29.02 12.28
C ARG A 26 -54.17 28.10 11.15
N VAL A 27 -54.78 28.13 9.99
CA VAL A 27 -54.36 27.32 8.84
C VAL A 27 -52.99 27.79 8.34
N LYS A 28 -52.80 29.10 8.17
CA LYS A 28 -51.52 29.68 7.74
C LYS A 28 -50.39 29.42 8.76
N THR A 29 -50.68 29.51 10.06
CA THR A 29 -49.71 29.19 11.12
C THR A 29 -49.28 27.72 11.04
N LEU A 30 -50.24 26.79 10.87
CA LEU A 30 -49.92 25.36 10.70
C LEU A 30 -49.14 25.11 9.43
N GLU A 31 -49.49 25.73 8.30
CA GLU A 31 -48.74 25.62 7.04
C GLU A 31 -47.27 26.08 7.20
N HIS A 32 -47.06 27.21 7.89
CA HIS A 32 -45.70 27.69 8.17
C HIS A 32 -44.90 26.72 9.06
N LEU A 33 -45.56 26.18 10.11
CA LEU A 33 -44.91 25.18 10.98
C LEU A 33 -44.54 23.91 10.20
N PHE A 34 -45.48 23.38 9.41
CA PHE A 34 -45.20 22.19 8.58
C PHE A 34 -44.10 22.43 7.53
N LYS A 35 -44.04 23.63 6.95
CA LYS A 35 -43.00 24.00 6.02
C LYS A 35 -41.64 24.02 6.72
N GLY A 36 -41.54 24.65 7.89
CA GLY A 36 -40.29 24.69 8.67
C GLY A 36 -39.78 23.28 9.09
N VAL A 37 -40.72 22.42 9.54
CA VAL A 37 -40.39 21.04 9.89
C VAL A 37 -39.85 20.26 8.67
N ARG A 38 -40.48 20.42 7.49
CA ARG A 38 -39.97 19.76 6.25
C ARG A 38 -38.59 20.27 5.83
N GLU A 39 -38.36 21.57 5.94
CA GLU A 39 -37.06 22.17 5.60
C GLU A 39 -35.95 21.63 6.51
N LEU A 40 -36.21 21.51 7.83
CA LEU A 40 -35.30 20.92 8.79
C LEU A 40 -35.04 19.44 8.49
N ASP A 41 -36.08 18.64 8.23
CA ASP A 41 -35.93 17.23 7.87
C ASP A 41 -35.10 17.08 6.60
N GLN A 42 -35.34 17.89 5.58
CA GLN A 42 -34.57 17.86 4.34
C GLN A 42 -33.11 18.19 4.58
N VAL A 43 -32.77 19.15 5.44
CA VAL A 43 -31.36 19.45 5.81
C VAL A 43 -30.70 18.25 6.50
N ILE A 44 -31.39 17.61 7.43
CA ILE A 44 -30.89 16.44 8.14
C ILE A 44 -30.69 15.25 7.15
N GLN A 45 -31.68 14.99 6.29
CA GLN A 45 -31.60 13.87 5.32
C GLN A 45 -30.51 14.09 4.28
N SER A 46 -30.20 15.33 3.89
CA SER A 46 -29.17 15.65 2.91
C SER A 46 -27.76 15.78 3.51
N SER A 47 -27.61 15.69 4.83
CA SER A 47 -26.30 15.74 5.48
C SER A 47 -25.41 14.56 5.03
N PRO A 48 -24.14 14.82 4.63
CA PRO A 48 -23.20 13.75 4.28
C PRO A 48 -22.76 12.92 5.48
N SER A 49 -22.83 13.46 6.71
CA SER A 49 -22.52 12.73 7.93
C SER A 49 -23.72 11.88 8.36
N ALA A 50 -23.44 10.68 8.84
CA ALA A 50 -24.47 9.79 9.37
C ALA A 50 -25.00 10.33 10.70
N ILE A 51 -26.29 10.64 10.77
CA ILE A 51 -26.97 11.20 11.96
C ILE A 51 -27.96 10.17 12.47
N VAL A 52 -27.84 9.84 13.76
CA VAL A 52 -28.75 8.92 14.48
C VAL A 52 -29.23 9.61 15.73
N ALA A 53 -30.56 9.61 15.95
CA ALA A 53 -31.16 10.00 17.23
C ALA A 53 -31.85 8.78 17.86
N ALA A 54 -31.74 8.65 19.18
CA ALA A 54 -32.33 7.57 19.94
C ALA A 54 -32.87 8.10 21.28
N ASN A 55 -33.92 7.45 21.80
CA ASN A 55 -34.37 7.73 23.16
C ASN A 55 -33.41 7.16 24.23
N LEU A 56 -33.64 7.46 25.49
CA LEU A 56 -32.81 7.02 26.63
C LEU A 56 -32.76 5.50 26.80
N HIS A 57 -33.70 4.75 26.20
CA HIS A 57 -33.72 3.28 26.21
C HIS A 57 -32.97 2.68 25.00
N GLY A 58 -32.38 3.55 24.17
CA GLY A 58 -31.64 3.14 22.98
C GLY A 58 -32.51 2.86 21.75
N ARG A 59 -33.84 3.01 21.81
CA ARG A 59 -34.69 2.88 20.62
C ARG A 59 -34.39 4.02 19.67
N ILE A 60 -34.09 3.70 18.42
CA ILE A 60 -33.79 4.69 17.39
C ILE A 60 -35.08 5.45 17.02
N LEU A 61 -35.00 6.76 17.06
CA LEU A 61 -36.07 7.68 16.70
C LEU A 61 -35.90 8.17 15.26
N MET A 62 -34.64 8.32 14.81
CA MET A 62 -34.33 8.82 13.47
C MET A 62 -32.94 8.36 13.02
N MET A 63 -32.84 8.00 11.75
CA MET A 63 -31.62 7.87 10.99
C MET A 63 -31.76 8.66 9.69
N ASN A 64 -30.78 9.51 9.36
CA ASN A 64 -30.76 10.19 8.06
C ASN A 64 -30.30 9.21 6.95
N GLN A 65 -30.31 9.64 5.70
CA GLN A 65 -29.93 8.78 4.57
C GLN A 65 -28.49 8.26 4.72
N ALA A 66 -27.53 9.13 5.06
CA ALA A 66 -26.14 8.75 5.25
C ALA A 66 -25.96 7.68 6.35
N ALA A 67 -26.73 7.77 7.45
CA ALA A 67 -26.70 6.77 8.50
C ALA A 67 -27.24 5.42 8.00
N ARG A 68 -28.35 5.42 7.25
CA ARG A 68 -28.91 4.18 6.68
C ARG A 68 -27.90 3.50 5.73
N ASP A 69 -27.25 4.27 4.88
CA ASP A 69 -26.26 3.76 3.92
C ASP A 69 -25.02 3.21 4.65
N MET A 70 -24.54 3.92 5.67
CA MET A 70 -23.37 3.52 6.47
C MET A 70 -23.61 2.23 7.29
N PHE A 71 -24.75 2.16 7.99
CA PHE A 71 -25.08 1.02 8.84
C PHE A 71 -25.77 -0.13 8.09
N GLY A 72 -26.24 0.09 6.87
CA GLY A 72 -26.88 -0.92 6.02
C GLY A 72 -28.34 -1.22 6.39
N TYR A 73 -29.05 -0.29 7.01
CA TYR A 73 -30.47 -0.43 7.38
C TYR A 73 -31.39 0.30 6.43
N SER A 74 -32.54 -0.30 6.12
CA SER A 74 -33.60 0.37 5.36
C SER A 74 -34.51 1.20 6.28
N PHE A 75 -35.22 2.17 5.70
CA PHE A 75 -36.14 3.06 6.44
C PHE A 75 -37.14 2.30 7.33
N ASN A 76 -37.73 1.21 6.82
CA ASN A 76 -38.75 0.43 7.54
C ASN A 76 -38.18 -0.41 8.70
N GLN A 77 -36.87 -0.46 8.88
CA GLN A 77 -36.19 -1.28 9.91
C GLN A 77 -35.70 -0.45 11.09
N THR A 78 -35.64 0.88 10.95
CA THR A 78 -35.07 1.76 11.97
C THR A 78 -35.79 1.68 13.31
N ASP A 79 -37.11 1.48 13.32
CA ASP A 79 -37.90 1.41 14.55
C ASP A 79 -37.66 0.13 15.38
N SER A 80 -37.03 -0.90 14.79
CA SER A 80 -36.78 -2.20 15.43
C SER A 80 -35.36 -2.37 15.98
N ILE A 81 -34.49 -1.35 15.81
CA ILE A 81 -33.09 -1.39 16.15
C ILE A 81 -32.84 -0.67 17.47
N ASN A 82 -31.95 -1.22 18.30
CA ASN A 82 -31.42 -0.50 19.45
C ASN A 82 -30.09 0.17 19.07
N SER A 83 -29.88 1.39 19.53
CA SER A 83 -28.63 2.12 19.28
C SER A 83 -27.38 1.36 19.81
N ALA A 84 -27.55 0.48 20.79
CA ALA A 84 -26.47 -0.39 21.27
C ALA A 84 -26.02 -1.43 20.23
N ASP A 85 -26.91 -1.80 19.28
CA ASP A 85 -26.58 -2.77 18.22
C ASP A 85 -25.64 -2.19 17.16
N LEU A 86 -25.49 -0.86 17.15
CA LEU A 86 -24.56 -0.14 16.24
C LEU A 86 -23.11 -0.20 16.72
N TYR A 87 -22.82 -0.88 17.84
CA TYR A 87 -21.49 -0.99 18.45
C TYR A 87 -21.17 -2.43 18.85
N PRO A 88 -19.89 -2.77 18.99
CA PRO A 88 -19.48 -4.01 19.63
C PRO A 88 -20.04 -4.13 21.07
N PRO A 89 -20.26 -5.35 21.56
CA PRO A 89 -20.81 -5.58 22.89
C PRO A 89 -20.05 -4.81 23.98
N GLY A 90 -20.78 -3.99 24.75
CA GLY A 90 -20.24 -3.20 25.86
C GLY A 90 -19.73 -1.80 25.51
N ASP A 91 -19.45 -1.49 24.25
CA ASP A 91 -18.93 -0.16 23.86
C ASP A 91 -19.98 0.93 23.94
N ALA A 92 -21.24 0.67 23.64
CA ALA A 92 -22.33 1.60 23.83
C ALA A 92 -22.40 2.13 25.29
N ARG A 93 -22.18 1.27 26.30
CA ARG A 93 -22.14 1.70 27.70
C ARG A 93 -20.98 2.62 28.01
N LYS A 94 -19.80 2.34 27.46
CA LYS A 94 -18.62 3.20 27.62
C LYS A 94 -18.84 4.57 27.00
N ILE A 95 -19.47 4.62 25.83
CA ILE A 95 -19.82 5.87 25.13
C ILE A 95 -20.80 6.67 25.97
N MET A 96 -21.87 6.04 26.49
CA MET A 96 -22.84 6.72 27.36
C MET A 96 -22.22 7.20 28.67
N SER A 97 -21.27 6.47 29.26
CA SER A 97 -20.54 6.93 30.44
C SER A 97 -19.71 8.18 30.15
N LYS A 98 -19.01 8.22 28.99
CA LYS A 98 -18.24 9.39 28.56
C LYS A 98 -19.15 10.58 28.22
N LEU A 99 -20.31 10.34 27.63
CA LEU A 99 -21.28 11.36 27.25
C LEU A 99 -21.90 12.06 28.49
N ARG A 100 -21.95 11.36 29.63
CA ARG A 100 -22.43 11.90 30.93
C ARG A 100 -21.32 12.45 31.82
N ASP A 101 -20.05 12.24 31.43
CA ASP A 101 -18.90 12.77 32.17
C ASP A 101 -18.64 14.22 31.72
N GLU A 102 -19.00 15.18 32.58
CA GLU A 102 -18.81 16.61 32.30
C GLU A 102 -17.32 16.98 32.10
N ASN A 103 -16.39 16.21 32.66
CA ASN A 103 -14.95 16.46 32.49
C ASN A 103 -14.43 15.97 31.14
N TYR A 104 -15.19 15.13 30.41
CA TYR A 104 -14.75 14.57 29.15
C TYR A 104 -15.06 15.45 27.94
N GLY A 105 -16.21 16.14 27.94
CA GLY A 105 -16.61 16.97 26.80
C GLY A 105 -17.60 18.09 27.16
N GLY A 106 -17.90 18.26 28.44
CA GLY A 106 -18.96 19.13 28.95
C GLY A 106 -20.28 18.40 29.11
N ARG A 107 -21.25 19.08 29.75
CA ARG A 107 -22.54 18.49 30.08
C ARG A 107 -23.25 17.90 28.86
N GLY A 108 -23.39 16.59 28.83
CA GLY A 108 -24.10 15.88 27.77
C GLY A 108 -23.48 15.97 26.38
N MET A 109 -22.19 16.24 26.28
CA MET A 109 -21.47 16.35 25.03
C MET A 109 -20.35 15.31 24.92
N LEU A 110 -20.25 14.64 23.79
CA LEU A 110 -19.13 13.74 23.46
C LEU A 110 -18.33 14.40 22.35
N PRO A 111 -17.04 14.77 22.59
CA PRO A 111 -16.17 15.26 21.55
C PRO A 111 -15.85 14.15 20.55
N VAL A 112 -15.19 14.50 19.44
CA VAL A 112 -14.78 13.52 18.43
C VAL A 112 -14.07 12.34 19.09
N THR A 113 -14.69 11.19 19.01
CA THR A 113 -14.24 9.96 19.66
C THR A 113 -14.16 8.84 18.62
N LYS A 114 -13.02 8.15 18.55
CA LYS A 114 -12.89 6.95 17.69
C LYS A 114 -13.74 5.83 18.26
N VAL A 115 -14.49 5.18 17.39
CA VAL A 115 -15.39 4.08 17.73
C VAL A 115 -15.33 2.99 16.68
N ASN A 116 -15.60 1.77 17.08
CA ASN A 116 -15.91 0.69 16.15
C ASN A 116 -17.42 0.66 15.93
N ILE A 117 -17.81 0.64 14.68
CA ILE A 117 -19.21 0.66 14.25
C ILE A 117 -19.56 -0.72 13.72
N VAL A 118 -20.73 -1.25 14.14
CA VAL A 118 -21.24 -2.53 13.64
C VAL A 118 -22.35 -2.27 12.64
N THR A 119 -22.20 -2.80 11.44
CA THR A 119 -23.22 -2.74 10.39
C THR A 119 -24.26 -3.83 10.57
N LYS A 120 -25.38 -3.76 9.86
CA LYS A 120 -26.41 -4.82 9.84
C LYS A 120 -25.87 -6.18 9.40
N SER A 121 -24.86 -6.22 8.54
CA SER A 121 -24.20 -7.46 8.11
C SER A 121 -23.27 -8.08 9.18
N GLY A 122 -23.03 -7.36 10.29
CA GLY A 122 -22.07 -7.74 11.30
C GLY A 122 -20.63 -7.29 11.00
N GLU A 123 -20.40 -6.56 9.94
CA GLU A 123 -19.11 -5.95 9.62
C GLU A 123 -18.77 -4.89 10.67
N ILE A 124 -17.52 -4.89 11.16
CA ILE A 124 -17.00 -3.87 12.06
C ILE A 124 -16.18 -2.88 11.25
N ILE A 125 -16.62 -1.62 11.21
CA ILE A 125 -15.93 -0.54 10.51
C ILE A 125 -15.36 0.48 11.50
N PRO A 126 -14.13 0.98 11.26
CA PRO A 126 -13.58 2.06 12.06
C PRO A 126 -14.30 3.36 11.75
N GLY A 127 -14.72 4.05 12.78
CA GLY A 127 -15.39 5.34 12.65
C GLY A 127 -14.97 6.34 13.72
N GLU A 128 -15.42 7.55 13.56
CA GLU A 128 -15.42 8.57 14.61
C GLU A 128 -16.82 9.07 14.83
N MET A 129 -17.13 9.42 16.06
CA MET A 129 -18.42 9.99 16.39
C MET A 129 -18.30 11.21 17.30
N THR A 130 -19.26 12.10 17.17
CA THR A 130 -19.61 13.06 18.19
C THR A 130 -21.02 12.75 18.69
N GLY A 131 -21.32 13.10 19.93
CA GLY A 131 -22.63 12.81 20.49
C GLY A 131 -23.13 13.94 21.40
N ALA A 132 -24.43 14.01 21.55
CA ALA A 132 -25.07 14.92 22.49
C ALA A 132 -26.26 14.26 23.17
N ILE A 133 -26.49 14.61 24.44
CA ILE A 133 -27.75 14.36 25.17
C ILE A 133 -28.65 15.56 24.91
N ILE A 134 -29.87 15.29 24.53
CA ILE A 134 -30.92 16.33 24.35
C ILE A 134 -31.67 16.47 25.69
N TYR A 135 -31.74 17.69 26.18
CA TYR A 135 -32.42 18.01 27.43
C TYR A 135 -33.73 18.79 27.16
N GLU A 136 -34.75 18.45 27.92
CA GLU A 136 -36.01 19.22 28.00
C GLU A 136 -36.27 19.54 29.48
N GLU A 137 -36.41 20.81 29.82
CA GLU A 137 -36.59 21.27 31.22
C GLU A 137 -35.54 20.65 32.20
N ASP A 138 -34.27 20.62 31.81
CA ASP A 138 -33.16 20.00 32.56
C ASP A 138 -33.21 18.47 32.71
N ARG A 139 -34.14 17.78 32.04
CA ARG A 139 -34.21 16.30 32.03
C ARG A 139 -33.66 15.77 30.71
N GLU A 140 -32.86 14.70 30.82
CA GLU A 140 -32.45 13.98 29.63
C GLU A 140 -33.68 13.37 28.95
N VAL A 141 -33.87 13.60 27.65
CA VAL A 141 -34.97 13.02 26.87
C VAL A 141 -34.48 12.09 25.78
N ASP A 142 -33.49 12.52 25.00
CA ASP A 142 -33.00 11.78 23.86
C ASP A 142 -31.48 11.92 23.76
N THR A 143 -30.89 11.15 22.85
CA THR A 143 -29.47 11.21 22.48
C THR A 143 -29.32 11.35 20.98
N MET A 144 -28.30 12.06 20.54
CA MET A 144 -27.93 12.19 19.13
C MET A 144 -26.47 11.83 18.94
N GLY A 145 -26.17 11.06 17.89
CA GLY A 145 -24.83 10.75 17.44
C GLY A 145 -24.64 11.15 15.97
N ILE A 146 -23.49 11.73 15.67
CA ILE A 146 -23.03 11.98 14.30
C ILE A 146 -21.80 11.10 14.07
N TYR A 147 -21.81 10.33 13.00
CA TYR A 147 -20.78 9.33 12.70
C TYR A 147 -20.15 9.63 11.34
N ASN A 148 -18.84 9.42 11.27
CA ASN A 148 -18.07 9.46 10.06
C ASN A 148 -17.31 8.13 9.88
N ASP A 149 -17.39 7.56 8.70
CA ASP A 149 -16.62 6.36 8.30
C ASP A 149 -15.15 6.75 8.06
N LEU A 150 -14.24 6.02 8.69
CA LEU A 150 -12.80 6.29 8.54
C LEU A 150 -12.09 5.35 7.56
N ARG A 151 -12.78 4.40 6.91
CA ARG A 151 -12.15 3.40 6.02
C ARG A 151 -11.38 4.06 4.88
N GLU A 152 -12.00 4.98 4.17
CA GLU A 152 -11.36 5.70 3.06
C GLU A 152 -10.17 6.54 3.55
N LYS A 153 -10.36 7.27 4.65
CA LYS A 153 -9.31 8.11 5.24
C LYS A 153 -8.09 7.29 5.65
N LEU A 154 -8.29 6.16 6.34
CA LEU A 154 -7.21 5.27 6.77
C LEU A 154 -6.49 4.65 5.59
N LEU A 155 -7.21 4.24 4.54
CA LEU A 155 -6.61 3.71 3.32
C LEU A 155 -5.70 4.76 2.63
N VAL A 156 -6.19 5.99 2.52
CA VAL A 156 -5.41 7.09 1.93
C VAL A 156 -4.18 7.44 2.80
N GLU A 157 -4.33 7.45 4.12
CA GLU A 157 -3.21 7.69 5.04
C GLU A 157 -2.13 6.60 4.92
N GLU A 158 -2.53 5.33 4.77
CA GLU A 158 -1.60 4.21 4.57
C GLU A 158 -0.86 4.33 3.23
N GLN A 159 -1.58 4.59 2.14
CA GLN A 159 -0.99 4.82 0.82
C GLN A 159 -0.02 6.01 0.80
N LEU A 160 -0.38 7.09 1.51
CA LEU A 160 0.48 8.26 1.64
C LEU A 160 1.77 7.92 2.38
N LYS A 161 1.68 7.17 3.48
CA LYS A 161 2.83 6.73 4.26
C LYS A 161 3.77 5.83 3.45
N GLU A 162 3.22 4.88 2.69
CA GLU A 162 4.01 4.06 1.77
C GLU A 162 4.72 4.90 0.71
N THR A 163 3.98 5.81 0.08
CA THR A 163 4.53 6.72 -0.95
C THR A 163 5.66 7.59 -0.39
N GLN A 164 5.48 8.15 0.82
CA GLN A 164 6.52 8.95 1.48
C GLN A 164 7.77 8.10 1.77
N THR A 165 7.60 6.88 2.23
CA THR A 165 8.72 5.96 2.49
C THR A 165 9.50 5.67 1.21
N LEU A 166 8.80 5.36 0.12
CA LEU A 166 9.41 5.14 -1.19
C LEU A 166 10.12 6.40 -1.72
N MET A 167 9.54 7.57 -1.51
CA MET A 167 10.14 8.84 -1.93
C MET A 167 11.45 9.12 -1.19
N VAL A 168 11.47 8.95 0.14
CA VAL A 168 12.69 9.12 0.95
C VAL A 168 13.79 8.14 0.53
N GLN A 169 13.44 6.88 0.28
CA GLN A 169 14.38 5.89 -0.24
C GLN A 169 14.91 6.30 -1.61
N SER A 170 14.04 6.72 -2.53
CA SER A 170 14.42 7.17 -3.87
C SER A 170 15.35 8.39 -3.83
N GLU A 171 15.09 9.36 -2.94
CA GLU A 171 15.93 10.53 -2.77
C GLU A 171 17.33 10.17 -2.22
N LYS A 172 17.40 9.28 -1.22
CA LYS A 172 18.67 8.73 -0.72
C LYS A 172 19.46 8.04 -1.83
N LEU A 173 18.78 7.23 -2.66
CA LEU A 173 19.39 6.54 -3.79
C LEU A 173 19.90 7.52 -4.85
N ALA A 174 19.11 8.53 -5.21
CA ALA A 174 19.51 9.56 -6.18
C ALA A 174 20.70 10.40 -5.70
N SER A 175 20.74 10.74 -4.41
CA SER A 175 21.86 11.45 -3.80
C SER A 175 23.12 10.60 -3.81
N LEU A 176 23.01 9.33 -3.37
CA LEU A 176 24.11 8.37 -3.40
C LEU A 176 24.61 8.17 -4.84
N GLY A 177 23.69 8.13 -5.79
CA GLY A 177 23.99 8.01 -7.21
C GLY A 177 24.86 9.11 -7.78
N ARG A 178 24.54 10.35 -7.47
CA ARG A 178 25.34 11.51 -7.90
C ARG A 178 26.73 11.49 -7.29
N LEU A 179 26.83 11.16 -5.99
CA LEU A 179 28.12 11.05 -5.31
C LEU A 179 28.94 9.88 -5.84
N ALA A 180 28.33 8.73 -6.05
CA ALA A 180 29.00 7.53 -6.54
C ALA A 180 29.63 7.73 -7.92
N ALA A 181 29.01 8.46 -8.83
CA ALA A 181 29.55 8.73 -10.15
C ALA A 181 30.83 9.56 -10.11
N GLY A 182 30.87 10.60 -9.25
CA GLY A 182 32.08 11.43 -9.06
C GLY A 182 33.21 10.64 -8.38
N VAL A 183 32.88 10.01 -7.26
CA VAL A 183 33.82 9.22 -6.46
C VAL A 183 34.39 8.04 -7.25
N ALA A 184 33.56 7.36 -8.04
CA ALA A 184 34.02 6.24 -8.87
C ALA A 184 35.03 6.66 -9.91
N HIS A 185 34.85 7.83 -10.53
CA HIS A 185 35.82 8.35 -11.50
C HIS A 185 37.15 8.68 -10.82
N GLU A 186 37.11 9.28 -9.62
CA GLU A 186 38.30 9.64 -8.85
C GLU A 186 39.03 8.42 -8.28
N ILE A 187 38.32 7.33 -7.92
CA ILE A 187 38.93 6.08 -7.44
C ILE A 187 39.47 5.23 -8.60
N ASN A 188 38.74 5.15 -9.74
CA ASN A 188 39.19 4.33 -10.87
C ASN A 188 40.51 4.86 -11.49
N ASN A 189 40.74 6.16 -11.45
CA ASN A 189 41.98 6.75 -12.00
C ASN A 189 43.24 6.21 -11.31
N PRO A 190 43.43 6.31 -9.97
CA PRO A 190 44.60 5.74 -9.32
C PRO A 190 44.65 4.20 -9.40
N LEU A 191 43.50 3.50 -9.34
CA LEU A 191 43.45 2.04 -9.46
C LEU A 191 43.98 1.55 -10.82
N THR A 192 43.62 2.26 -11.90
CA THR A 192 44.13 1.95 -13.23
C THR A 192 45.67 2.09 -13.30
N GLY A 193 46.22 3.13 -12.67
CA GLY A 193 47.65 3.31 -12.55
C GLY A 193 48.33 2.19 -11.76
N ILE A 194 47.78 1.83 -10.60
CA ILE A 194 48.27 0.75 -9.74
C ILE A 194 48.29 -0.57 -10.51
N GLN A 195 47.19 -0.94 -11.17
CA GLN A 195 47.11 -2.18 -11.97
C GLN A 195 48.10 -2.19 -13.13
N LEU A 196 48.26 -1.04 -13.83
CA LEU A 196 49.23 -0.94 -14.90
C LEU A 196 50.65 -1.21 -14.43
N TYR A 197 51.07 -0.53 -13.35
CA TYR A 197 52.42 -0.70 -12.80
C TYR A 197 52.66 -2.10 -12.23
N LEU A 198 51.67 -2.69 -11.57
CA LEU A 198 51.74 -4.07 -11.06
C LEU A 198 51.92 -5.09 -12.20
N ASN A 199 51.12 -4.97 -13.26
CA ASN A 199 51.18 -5.86 -14.41
C ASN A 199 52.55 -5.73 -15.10
N MET A 200 53.04 -4.49 -15.35
CA MET A 200 54.37 -4.27 -15.93
C MET A 200 55.51 -4.84 -15.06
N THR A 201 55.36 -4.78 -13.74
CA THR A 201 56.35 -5.32 -12.80
C THR A 201 56.32 -6.85 -12.81
N LEU A 202 55.13 -7.45 -12.75
CA LEU A 202 54.95 -8.91 -12.78
C LEU A 202 55.42 -9.55 -14.11
N GLU A 203 55.23 -8.84 -15.25
CA GLU A 203 55.73 -9.28 -16.56
C GLU A 203 57.27 -9.38 -16.61
N LYS A 204 57.95 -8.43 -15.94
CA LYS A 204 59.42 -8.37 -15.94
C LYS A 204 60.06 -9.20 -14.81
N MET A 205 59.28 -9.67 -13.87
CA MET A 205 59.75 -10.41 -12.69
C MET A 205 59.85 -11.92 -12.97
N GLU A 206 60.93 -12.51 -12.53
CA GLU A 206 61.11 -13.96 -12.62
C GLU A 206 60.01 -14.71 -11.85
N LYS A 207 59.60 -15.90 -12.36
CA LYS A 207 58.48 -16.66 -11.79
C LYS A 207 58.73 -17.09 -10.34
N ASP A 208 59.97 -17.31 -9.95
CA ASP A 208 60.37 -17.77 -8.62
C ASP A 208 60.78 -16.63 -7.68
N HIS A 209 60.53 -15.38 -8.06
CA HIS A 209 60.89 -14.22 -7.23
C HIS A 209 60.08 -14.18 -5.92
N PRO A 210 60.73 -14.01 -4.76
CA PRO A 210 60.08 -14.10 -3.44
C PRO A 210 58.90 -13.14 -3.25
N LEU A 211 58.92 -11.96 -3.88
CA LEU A 211 57.87 -10.93 -3.78
C LEU A 211 56.76 -11.11 -4.82
N ARG A 212 56.87 -12.02 -5.76
CA ARG A 212 55.89 -12.18 -6.85
C ARG A 212 54.47 -12.44 -6.31
N LYS A 213 54.36 -13.34 -5.35
CA LYS A 213 53.10 -13.71 -4.72
C LYS A 213 52.45 -12.52 -3.99
N ASN A 214 53.24 -11.69 -3.36
CA ASN A 214 52.74 -10.49 -2.68
C ASN A 214 52.19 -9.46 -3.68
N LEU A 215 52.84 -9.27 -4.85
CA LEU A 215 52.37 -8.37 -5.89
C LEU A 215 51.12 -8.91 -6.59
N GLU A 216 50.97 -10.21 -6.73
CA GLU A 216 49.74 -10.84 -7.23
C GLU A 216 48.57 -10.61 -6.28
N TYR A 217 48.76 -10.71 -4.97
CA TYR A 217 47.74 -10.33 -3.98
C TYR A 217 47.33 -8.85 -4.07
N VAL A 218 48.32 -7.95 -4.22
CA VAL A 218 47.99 -6.50 -4.37
C VAL A 218 47.24 -6.21 -5.67
N LEU A 219 47.54 -6.95 -6.75
CA LEU A 219 46.80 -6.86 -8.02
C LEU A 219 45.35 -7.35 -7.85
N GLU A 220 45.14 -8.45 -7.16
CA GLU A 220 43.83 -9.01 -6.86
C GLU A 220 42.99 -8.03 -5.99
N ASP A 221 43.61 -7.42 -4.98
CA ASP A 221 42.94 -6.39 -4.16
C ASP A 221 42.59 -5.14 -4.97
N ALA A 222 43.46 -4.71 -5.91
CA ALA A 222 43.15 -3.57 -6.78
C ALA A 222 41.99 -3.89 -7.78
N GLU A 223 41.92 -5.12 -8.29
CA GLU A 223 40.80 -5.59 -9.11
C GLU A 223 39.50 -5.63 -8.31
N ARG A 224 39.54 -6.12 -7.09
CA ARG A 224 38.41 -6.15 -6.15
C ARG A 224 37.89 -4.74 -5.85
N CYS A 225 38.77 -3.79 -5.58
CA CYS A 225 38.39 -2.39 -5.38
C CYS A 225 37.68 -1.81 -6.61
N ARG A 226 38.15 -2.10 -7.82
CA ARG A 226 37.52 -1.68 -9.07
C ARG A 226 36.13 -2.25 -9.22
N ASP A 227 35.93 -3.53 -8.88
CA ASP A 227 34.63 -4.18 -8.97
C ASP A 227 33.61 -3.62 -7.95
N ILE A 228 34.06 -3.28 -6.73
CA ILE A 228 33.23 -2.56 -5.75
C ILE A 228 32.76 -1.21 -6.29
N VAL A 229 33.66 -0.44 -6.87
CA VAL A 229 33.36 0.86 -7.48
C VAL A 229 32.42 0.72 -8.67
N ARG A 230 32.63 -0.30 -9.50
CA ARG A 230 31.76 -0.61 -10.64
C ARG A 230 30.33 -0.97 -10.17
N ASN A 231 30.21 -1.79 -9.15
CA ASN A 231 28.92 -2.14 -8.57
C ASN A 231 28.19 -0.92 -7.99
N LEU A 232 28.93 -0.01 -7.34
CA LEU A 232 28.40 1.26 -6.85
C LEU A 232 27.89 2.15 -8.00
N LEU A 233 28.59 2.19 -9.14
CA LEU A 233 28.17 2.92 -10.35
C LEU A 233 26.93 2.31 -11.00
N VAL A 234 26.84 0.99 -11.07
CA VAL A 234 25.65 0.29 -11.61
C VAL A 234 24.43 0.59 -10.76
N TYR A 235 24.60 0.64 -9.44
CA TYR A 235 23.57 1.04 -8.50
C TYR A 235 23.14 2.51 -8.69
N SER A 236 24.08 3.40 -9.05
CA SER A 236 23.89 4.84 -9.23
C SER A 236 23.27 5.26 -10.56
N ARG A 237 23.50 4.50 -11.64
CA ARG A 237 23.00 4.85 -12.97
C ARG A 237 21.51 4.60 -13.05
N GLN A 238 20.73 5.68 -13.07
CA GLN A 238 19.41 5.68 -13.68
C GLN A 238 19.57 5.51 -15.20
N THR A 239 19.74 4.27 -15.65
CA THR A 239 19.63 3.96 -17.07
C THR A 239 18.25 4.40 -17.56
N THR A 240 18.20 5.14 -18.67
CA THR A 240 16.96 5.40 -19.42
C THR A 240 16.21 4.08 -19.56
N GLN A 241 15.00 4.02 -19.00
CA GLN A 241 14.18 2.80 -19.00
C GLN A 241 13.92 2.36 -20.44
N SER A 242 14.52 1.25 -20.83
CA SER A 242 14.14 0.53 -22.04
C SER A 242 13.13 -0.54 -21.66
N ARG A 243 11.86 -0.13 -21.40
CA ARG A 243 10.78 -1.08 -21.18
C ARG A 243 10.48 -1.82 -22.46
N GLN A 244 10.33 -3.12 -22.36
CA GLN A 244 9.93 -4.01 -23.44
C GLN A 244 9.07 -5.15 -22.91
N GLN A 245 8.25 -5.68 -23.80
CA GLN A 245 7.45 -6.84 -23.48
C GLN A 245 8.26 -8.12 -23.77
N PHE A 246 8.26 -9.05 -22.82
CA PHE A 246 8.94 -10.34 -22.99
C PHE A 246 8.31 -11.41 -22.09
N GLN A 247 8.57 -12.67 -22.42
CA GLN A 247 8.13 -13.80 -21.63
C GLN A 247 8.94 -13.90 -20.34
N PHE A 248 8.24 -14.03 -19.20
CA PHE A 248 8.88 -14.02 -17.89
C PHE A 248 9.87 -15.17 -17.68
N ASN A 249 9.59 -16.35 -18.21
CA ASN A 249 10.48 -17.50 -18.08
C ASN A 249 11.85 -17.29 -18.73
N THR A 250 11.91 -16.49 -19.83
CA THR A 250 13.19 -16.18 -20.48
C THR A 250 14.15 -15.43 -19.56
N LEU A 251 13.61 -14.71 -18.58
CA LEU A 251 14.43 -14.00 -17.58
C LEU A 251 15.29 -14.97 -16.76
N ALA A 252 14.69 -16.04 -16.24
CA ALA A 252 15.42 -17.03 -15.43
C ALA A 252 16.50 -17.75 -16.26
N GLU A 253 16.19 -18.10 -17.51
CA GLU A 253 17.12 -18.80 -18.39
C GLU A 253 18.30 -17.93 -18.81
N GLU A 254 18.04 -16.71 -19.27
CA GLU A 254 19.08 -15.77 -19.72
C GLU A 254 19.96 -15.30 -18.57
N SER A 255 19.38 -15.02 -17.40
CA SER A 255 20.15 -14.59 -16.23
C SER A 255 21.16 -15.67 -15.80
N LEU A 256 20.76 -16.93 -15.81
CA LEU A 256 21.67 -18.06 -15.54
C LEU A 256 22.75 -18.19 -16.62
N GLY A 257 22.41 -17.92 -17.89
CA GLY A 257 23.36 -17.90 -19.00
C GLY A 257 24.40 -16.77 -18.90
N LEU A 258 24.05 -15.66 -18.24
CA LEU A 258 24.99 -14.55 -18.02
C LEU A 258 26.02 -14.84 -16.93
N ILE A 259 25.75 -15.78 -16.02
CA ILE A 259 26.71 -16.25 -15.01
C ILE A 259 27.64 -17.26 -15.69
N ARG A 260 28.65 -16.76 -16.43
CA ARG A 260 29.51 -17.56 -17.33
C ARG A 260 30.53 -18.45 -16.62
N ASP A 261 30.83 -18.19 -15.37
CA ASP A 261 31.87 -18.94 -14.67
C ASP A 261 31.31 -20.27 -14.13
N GLN A 262 31.56 -21.35 -14.85
CA GLN A 262 31.15 -22.70 -14.46
C GLN A 262 31.67 -23.14 -13.08
N LYS A 263 32.71 -22.48 -12.55
CA LYS A 263 33.24 -22.78 -11.22
C LYS A 263 32.22 -22.56 -10.11
N PHE A 264 31.31 -21.61 -10.27
CA PHE A 264 30.24 -21.33 -9.30
C PHE A 264 29.24 -22.49 -9.16
N PHE A 265 29.07 -23.32 -10.21
CA PHE A 265 28.08 -24.39 -10.24
C PHE A 265 28.69 -25.79 -10.12
N MET A 266 30.01 -25.93 -9.93
CA MET A 266 30.68 -27.26 -9.89
C MET A 266 30.11 -28.18 -8.80
N ASN A 267 29.69 -27.65 -7.65
CA ASN A 267 29.18 -28.42 -6.52
C ASN A 267 27.74 -27.96 -6.15
N VAL A 268 27.05 -27.29 -7.06
CA VAL A 268 25.68 -26.80 -6.86
C VAL A 268 24.74 -27.50 -7.83
N THR A 269 23.68 -28.11 -7.30
CA THR A 269 22.62 -28.69 -8.12
C THR A 269 21.64 -27.58 -8.51
N LEU A 270 21.52 -27.32 -9.80
CA LEU A 270 20.58 -26.34 -10.33
C LEU A 270 19.25 -27.01 -10.72
N VAL A 271 18.14 -26.61 -10.08
CA VAL A 271 16.79 -27.09 -10.38
C VAL A 271 15.98 -25.96 -10.99
N LYS A 272 15.32 -26.22 -12.12
CA LYS A 272 14.48 -25.26 -12.82
C LYS A 272 13.06 -25.81 -12.90
N ASN A 273 12.12 -25.17 -12.20
CA ASN A 273 10.70 -25.48 -12.21
C ASN A 273 9.94 -24.31 -12.89
N LEU A 274 10.11 -24.19 -14.20
CA LEU A 274 9.51 -23.10 -14.95
C LEU A 274 8.11 -23.49 -15.39
N SER A 275 7.14 -22.56 -15.23
CA SER A 275 5.76 -22.75 -15.65
C SER A 275 5.65 -22.89 -17.16
N ASP A 276 4.79 -23.80 -17.64
CA ASP A 276 4.44 -23.89 -19.06
C ASP A 276 3.43 -22.79 -19.48
N GLU A 277 2.81 -22.10 -18.52
CA GLU A 277 1.85 -21.03 -18.77
C GLU A 277 2.59 -19.78 -19.27
N PRO A 278 2.21 -19.19 -20.40
CA PRO A 278 2.86 -17.97 -20.88
C PRO A 278 2.58 -16.79 -19.94
N MET A 279 3.63 -16.11 -19.51
CA MET A 279 3.55 -14.94 -18.63
C MET A 279 4.28 -13.77 -19.30
N LEU A 280 3.53 -12.90 -19.99
CA LEU A 280 4.08 -11.70 -20.62
C LEU A 280 4.16 -10.58 -19.60
N ILE A 281 5.32 -9.94 -19.48
CA ILE A 281 5.54 -8.77 -18.63
C ILE A 281 6.06 -7.59 -19.44
N ASP A 282 5.79 -6.36 -19.00
CA ASP A 282 6.34 -5.13 -19.55
C ASP A 282 7.31 -4.50 -18.55
N ALA A 283 8.62 -4.62 -18.80
CA ALA A 283 9.65 -4.20 -17.86
C ALA A 283 11.00 -3.92 -18.56
N ASP A 284 11.95 -3.38 -17.81
CA ASP A 284 13.35 -3.29 -18.25
C ASP A 284 14.05 -4.65 -18.00
N LYS A 285 14.20 -5.41 -19.06
CA LYS A 285 14.77 -6.78 -19.02
C LYS A 285 16.18 -6.81 -18.41
N ASN A 286 17.01 -5.81 -18.68
CA ASN A 286 18.37 -5.75 -18.15
C ASN A 286 18.36 -5.53 -16.63
N GLN A 287 17.48 -4.68 -16.13
CA GLN A 287 17.34 -4.49 -14.69
C GLN A 287 16.81 -5.75 -14.01
N LEU A 288 15.87 -6.46 -14.62
CA LEU A 288 15.35 -7.71 -14.04
C LEU A 288 16.38 -8.86 -14.12
N ASN A 289 17.18 -8.94 -15.17
CA ASN A 289 18.34 -9.87 -15.20
C ASN A 289 19.29 -9.61 -14.03
N GLN A 290 19.57 -8.35 -13.72
CA GLN A 290 20.39 -7.98 -12.56
C GLN A 290 19.75 -8.44 -11.23
N VAL A 291 18.42 -8.34 -11.11
CA VAL A 291 17.69 -8.85 -9.94
C VAL A 291 17.94 -10.35 -9.75
N VAL A 292 17.76 -11.14 -10.80
CA VAL A 292 17.96 -12.59 -10.74
C VAL A 292 19.42 -12.93 -10.43
N ILE A 293 20.38 -12.28 -11.10
CA ILE A 293 21.81 -12.49 -10.84
C ILE A 293 22.16 -12.20 -9.39
N ASN A 294 21.68 -11.07 -8.82
CA ASN A 294 21.97 -10.73 -7.44
C ASN A 294 21.41 -11.76 -6.46
N LEU A 295 20.19 -12.27 -6.69
CA LEU A 295 19.61 -13.30 -5.84
C LEU A 295 20.34 -14.63 -5.97
N VAL A 296 20.69 -15.03 -7.18
CA VAL A 296 21.47 -16.27 -7.44
C VAL A 296 22.85 -16.19 -6.77
N MET A 297 23.56 -15.06 -6.91
CA MET A 297 24.87 -14.90 -6.28
C MET A 297 24.76 -14.92 -4.75
N ASN A 298 23.75 -14.29 -4.16
CA ASN A 298 23.51 -14.38 -2.71
C ASN A 298 23.20 -15.81 -2.25
N ALA A 299 22.44 -16.57 -3.04
CA ALA A 299 22.14 -17.98 -2.76
C ALA A 299 23.42 -18.84 -2.82
N LEU A 300 24.25 -18.66 -3.85
CA LEU A 300 25.53 -19.38 -4.00
C LEU A 300 26.47 -19.08 -2.83
N ASP A 301 26.55 -17.84 -2.39
CA ASP A 301 27.34 -17.41 -1.24
C ASP A 301 26.82 -18.06 0.06
N ALA A 302 25.49 -18.01 0.29
CA ALA A 302 24.86 -18.60 1.47
C ALA A 302 25.06 -20.13 1.56
N MET A 303 25.21 -20.79 0.44
CA MET A 303 25.51 -22.22 0.33
C MET A 303 27.01 -22.54 0.36
N ASN A 304 27.89 -21.56 0.43
CA ASN A 304 29.34 -21.76 0.25
C ASN A 304 29.65 -22.58 -1.02
N LEU A 305 28.95 -22.28 -2.13
CA LEU A 305 29.05 -22.95 -3.42
C LEU A 305 28.78 -24.47 -3.36
N ARG A 306 27.99 -24.96 -2.40
CA ARG A 306 27.61 -26.38 -2.26
C ARG A 306 26.15 -26.47 -1.81
N GLY A 307 25.30 -27.15 -2.58
CA GLY A 307 23.90 -27.30 -2.24
C GLY A 307 23.00 -27.34 -3.46
N THR A 308 21.72 -26.95 -3.26
CA THR A 308 20.74 -26.94 -4.33
C THR A 308 20.18 -25.52 -4.48
N LEU A 309 20.27 -25.00 -5.70
CA LEU A 309 19.63 -23.74 -6.10
C LEU A 309 18.42 -24.08 -6.96
N THR A 310 17.23 -23.63 -6.54
CA THR A 310 15.97 -23.87 -7.25
C THR A 310 15.39 -22.55 -7.73
N LEU A 311 15.07 -22.45 -9.03
CA LEU A 311 14.29 -21.35 -9.60
C LEU A 311 12.93 -21.90 -9.99
N THR A 312 11.87 -21.27 -9.46
CA THR A 312 10.49 -21.65 -9.76
C THR A 312 9.73 -20.44 -10.28
N THR A 313 9.05 -20.59 -11.43
CA THR A 313 8.15 -19.55 -11.95
C THR A 313 6.72 -20.07 -11.99
N TYR A 314 5.76 -19.20 -11.67
CA TYR A 314 4.33 -19.50 -11.76
C TYR A 314 3.49 -18.23 -11.87
N ARG A 315 2.26 -18.39 -12.34
CA ARG A 315 1.27 -17.30 -12.31
C ARG A 315 0.42 -17.39 -11.04
N ASP A 316 0.41 -16.33 -10.26
CA ASP A 316 -0.59 -16.17 -9.20
C ASP A 316 -1.91 -15.75 -9.86
N LYS A 317 -2.89 -16.69 -9.90
CA LYS A 317 -4.20 -16.47 -10.54
C LYS A 317 -5.12 -15.55 -9.76
N VAL A 318 -4.87 -15.36 -8.46
CA VAL A 318 -5.67 -14.48 -7.60
C VAL A 318 -5.24 -13.04 -7.77
N ALA A 319 -3.93 -12.79 -7.71
CA ALA A 319 -3.36 -11.45 -7.85
C ALA A 319 -3.06 -11.07 -9.32
N ASP A 320 -3.19 -12.01 -10.26
CA ASP A 320 -2.84 -11.89 -11.68
C ASP A 320 -1.41 -11.38 -11.90
N ARG A 321 -0.44 -12.05 -11.27
CA ARG A 321 0.97 -11.66 -11.27
C ARG A 321 1.87 -12.82 -11.68
N ALA A 322 2.99 -12.49 -12.36
CA ALA A 322 4.06 -13.43 -12.63
C ALA A 322 4.98 -13.50 -11.42
N CYS A 323 5.20 -14.70 -10.89
CA CYS A 323 5.99 -14.96 -9.69
C CYS A 323 7.27 -15.71 -10.04
N LEU A 324 8.40 -15.30 -9.43
CA LEU A 324 9.69 -16.01 -9.44
C LEU A 324 10.12 -16.27 -8.00
N GLU A 325 10.35 -17.53 -7.70
CA GLU A 325 10.99 -17.95 -6.45
C GLU A 325 12.45 -18.36 -6.74
N VAL A 326 13.35 -17.83 -5.93
CA VAL A 326 14.76 -18.24 -5.90
C VAL A 326 15.01 -18.84 -4.53
N SER A 327 15.24 -20.15 -4.49
CA SER A 327 15.42 -20.92 -3.26
C SER A 327 16.80 -21.55 -3.21
N ASP A 328 17.47 -21.41 -2.08
CA ASP A 328 18.75 -22.03 -1.76
C ASP A 328 18.63 -22.99 -0.57
N THR A 329 19.64 -23.83 -0.39
CA THR A 329 19.79 -24.73 0.77
C THR A 329 20.94 -24.27 1.68
N GLY A 330 21.10 -22.95 1.81
CA GLY A 330 22.14 -22.35 2.65
C GLY A 330 21.75 -22.24 4.13
N GLY A 331 22.50 -21.45 4.88
CA GLY A 331 22.31 -21.33 6.34
C GLY A 331 21.14 -20.46 6.79
N GLY A 332 20.37 -19.88 5.85
CA GLY A 332 19.23 -19.00 6.16
C GLY A 332 19.63 -17.59 6.60
N ILE A 333 18.61 -16.81 6.96
CA ILE A 333 18.75 -15.43 7.46
C ILE A 333 18.26 -15.40 8.91
N PRO A 334 19.07 -14.94 9.88
CA PRO A 334 18.65 -14.77 11.27
C PRO A 334 17.46 -13.81 11.39
N GLU A 335 16.55 -14.10 12.31
CA GLU A 335 15.29 -13.33 12.49
C GLU A 335 15.56 -11.84 12.78
N GLU A 336 16.59 -11.54 13.56
CA GLU A 336 17.03 -10.17 13.87
C GLU A 336 17.43 -9.36 12.65
N ASN A 337 17.82 -10.01 11.55
CA ASN A 337 18.27 -9.37 10.32
C ASN A 337 17.15 -9.18 9.28
N LEU A 338 16.01 -9.87 9.40
CA LEU A 338 14.95 -9.88 8.40
C LEU A 338 14.42 -8.48 8.06
N SER A 339 14.32 -7.60 9.05
CA SER A 339 13.85 -6.22 8.84
C SER A 339 14.86 -5.32 8.11
N ARG A 340 16.12 -5.73 8.03
CA ARG A 340 17.24 -4.92 7.54
C ARG A 340 17.89 -5.44 6.27
N VAL A 341 17.56 -6.66 5.81
CA VAL A 341 18.23 -7.29 4.65
C VAL A 341 18.14 -6.46 3.36
N PHE A 342 17.13 -5.61 3.24
CA PHE A 342 16.96 -4.70 2.10
C PHE A 342 17.55 -3.30 2.33
N ASP A 343 18.14 -3.04 3.51
CA ASP A 343 18.80 -1.76 3.77
C ASP A 343 20.10 -1.65 2.96
N PRO A 344 20.40 -0.49 2.36
CA PRO A 344 21.67 -0.25 1.70
C PRO A 344 22.86 -0.45 2.66
N PHE A 345 23.91 -1.10 2.18
CA PHE A 345 25.14 -1.42 2.92
C PHE A 345 24.99 -2.42 4.06
N PHE A 346 23.79 -2.98 4.27
CA PHE A 346 23.63 -4.06 5.24
C PHE A 346 24.24 -5.36 4.70
N THR A 347 25.16 -5.95 5.47
CA THR A 347 25.80 -7.22 5.17
C THR A 347 26.18 -7.94 6.46
N THR A 348 26.06 -9.26 6.46
CA THR A 348 26.53 -10.16 7.52
C THR A 348 27.87 -10.81 7.17
N LYS A 349 28.42 -10.53 5.97
CA LYS A 349 29.70 -11.03 5.50
C LYS A 349 30.85 -10.25 6.13
N GLU A 350 32.05 -10.83 6.15
CA GLU A 350 33.23 -10.15 6.65
C GLU A 350 33.55 -8.85 5.90
N PRO A 351 34.21 -7.89 6.55
CA PRO A 351 34.56 -6.63 5.89
C PRO A 351 35.36 -6.90 4.59
N GLY A 352 34.77 -6.42 3.48
CA GLY A 352 35.35 -6.61 2.15
C GLY A 352 34.76 -7.78 1.34
N GLU A 353 34.00 -8.69 1.91
CA GLU A 353 33.38 -9.84 1.17
C GLU A 353 31.96 -9.54 0.67
N GLY A 354 31.32 -8.52 1.20
CA GLY A 354 30.00 -8.11 0.78
C GLY A 354 29.86 -6.59 0.71
N THR A 355 29.30 -6.08 -0.38
CA THR A 355 29.04 -4.64 -0.53
C THR A 355 27.78 -4.17 0.22
N GLY A 356 26.90 -5.11 0.60
CA GLY A 356 25.58 -4.81 1.20
C GLY A 356 24.62 -4.08 0.25
N LEU A 357 24.94 -3.99 -1.05
CA LEU A 357 24.12 -3.28 -2.04
C LEU A 357 23.23 -4.22 -2.88
N GLY A 358 23.49 -5.52 -2.89
CA GLY A 358 22.80 -6.47 -3.75
C GLY A 358 21.28 -6.51 -3.53
N LEU A 359 20.82 -6.79 -2.30
CA LEU A 359 19.39 -6.90 -1.98
C LEU A 359 18.67 -5.56 -2.00
N SER A 360 19.33 -4.47 -1.62
CA SER A 360 18.75 -3.12 -1.74
C SER A 360 18.54 -2.72 -3.21
N THR A 361 19.46 -3.11 -4.11
CA THR A 361 19.31 -2.95 -5.56
C THR A 361 18.12 -3.77 -6.08
N VAL A 362 18.01 -5.02 -5.66
CA VAL A 362 16.89 -5.91 -6.02
C VAL A 362 15.56 -5.26 -5.61
N TYR A 363 15.45 -4.80 -4.37
CA TYR A 363 14.26 -4.12 -3.87
C TYR A 363 13.89 -2.90 -4.73
N GLY A 364 14.86 -2.03 -5.00
CA GLY A 364 14.64 -0.83 -5.81
C GLY A 364 14.18 -1.14 -7.24
N ILE A 365 14.80 -2.10 -7.91
CA ILE A 365 14.43 -2.50 -9.28
C ILE A 365 13.04 -3.12 -9.31
N VAL A 366 12.73 -4.03 -8.40
CA VAL A 366 11.44 -4.71 -8.32
C VAL A 366 10.31 -3.70 -8.08
N LYS A 367 10.47 -2.80 -7.11
CA LYS A 367 9.49 -1.73 -6.83
C LYS A 367 9.29 -0.77 -8.00
N LYS A 368 10.35 -0.39 -8.70
CA LYS A 368 10.29 0.45 -9.91
C LYS A 368 9.48 -0.21 -11.04
N ASN A 369 9.48 -1.53 -11.10
CA ASN A 369 8.68 -2.31 -12.04
C ASN A 369 7.30 -2.70 -11.50
N ARG A 370 6.79 -2.02 -10.45
CA ARG A 370 5.50 -2.27 -9.80
C ARG A 370 5.36 -3.69 -9.24
N GLY A 371 6.50 -4.29 -8.89
CA GLY A 371 6.61 -5.60 -8.28
C GLY A 371 6.69 -5.55 -6.76
N ASN A 372 6.67 -6.73 -6.15
CA ASN A 372 7.04 -6.91 -4.76
C ASN A 372 8.15 -7.95 -4.65
N ILE A 373 8.94 -7.81 -3.59
CA ILE A 373 9.89 -8.82 -3.16
C ILE A 373 9.69 -9.10 -1.68
N ALA A 374 9.70 -10.39 -1.34
CA ALA A 374 9.56 -10.85 0.03
C ALA A 374 10.45 -12.07 0.27
N ILE A 375 10.78 -12.31 1.53
CA ILE A 375 11.34 -13.58 1.99
C ILE A 375 10.14 -14.48 2.29
N LYS A 376 9.91 -15.49 1.43
CA LYS A 376 8.81 -16.43 1.59
C LYS A 376 9.06 -17.41 2.73
N ASN A 377 10.30 -17.88 2.84
CA ASN A 377 10.76 -18.80 3.86
C ASN A 377 12.26 -18.62 4.12
N THR A 378 12.67 -18.78 5.38
CA THR A 378 14.10 -18.79 5.75
C THR A 378 14.29 -19.60 7.03
N GLY A 379 15.44 -20.24 7.15
CA GLY A 379 15.79 -21.07 8.30
C GLY A 379 17.08 -21.85 8.05
N PRO A 380 17.42 -22.79 8.93
CA PRO A 380 18.67 -23.59 8.81
C PRO A 380 18.76 -24.41 7.52
N GLU A 381 17.66 -24.63 6.82
CA GLU A 381 17.57 -25.41 5.58
C GLU A 381 17.65 -24.54 4.32
N GLY A 382 17.80 -23.21 4.46
CA GLY A 382 17.96 -22.28 3.35
C GLY A 382 17.02 -21.10 3.37
N THR A 383 17.03 -20.32 2.28
CA THR A 383 16.16 -19.15 2.07
C THR A 383 15.44 -19.24 0.74
N THR A 384 14.20 -18.76 0.72
CA THR A 384 13.42 -18.59 -0.51
C THR A 384 12.99 -17.12 -0.63
N PHE A 385 13.51 -16.44 -1.65
CA PHE A 385 13.03 -15.13 -2.06
C PHE A 385 11.90 -15.27 -3.09
N LEU A 386 10.83 -14.52 -2.90
CA LEU A 386 9.71 -14.42 -3.84
C LEU A 386 9.69 -13.02 -4.44
N ILE A 387 9.66 -12.97 -5.77
CA ILE A 387 9.39 -11.75 -6.53
C ILE A 387 8.10 -11.93 -7.29
N ASP A 388 7.26 -10.92 -7.30
CA ASP A 388 6.08 -10.87 -8.14
C ASP A 388 6.07 -9.59 -9.00
N LEU A 389 5.62 -9.71 -10.26
CA LEU A 389 5.53 -8.61 -11.22
C LEU A 389 4.14 -8.61 -11.89
N PRO A 390 3.58 -7.43 -12.21
CA PRO A 390 2.31 -7.38 -12.93
C PRO A 390 2.47 -7.95 -14.34
N LEU A 391 1.48 -8.73 -14.78
CA LEU A 391 1.39 -9.17 -16.17
C LEU A 391 1.10 -7.97 -17.08
N ALA A 392 1.56 -8.05 -18.33
CA ALA A 392 1.19 -7.09 -19.35
C ALA A 392 -0.32 -7.24 -19.64
N GLY A 393 -1.05 -6.12 -19.73
CA GLY A 393 -2.50 -6.14 -19.92
C GLY A 393 -2.93 -6.77 -21.28
N PRO A 394 -4.21 -7.12 -21.46
CA PRO A 394 -4.71 -7.86 -22.61
C PRO A 394 -4.48 -7.21 -23.99
N GLU A 395 -4.21 -5.93 -24.07
CA GLU A 395 -3.79 -5.26 -25.32
C GLU A 395 -2.41 -5.71 -25.83
N ALA A 396 -1.64 -6.37 -25.00
CA ALA A 396 -0.27 -6.81 -25.31
C ALA A 396 -0.23 -8.19 -25.97
N GLU A 397 -1.19 -9.06 -25.73
CA GLU A 397 -1.27 -10.38 -26.34
C GLU A 397 -1.56 -10.32 -27.84
N GLN A 398 -2.33 -9.33 -28.31
CA GLN A 398 -2.69 -9.17 -29.74
C GLN A 398 -1.52 -8.76 -30.64
N LYS A 399 -0.41 -8.29 -30.09
CA LYS A 399 0.77 -7.90 -30.90
C LYS A 399 1.73 -9.03 -31.23
N LEU A 400 1.66 -10.15 -30.54
CA LEU A 400 2.56 -11.30 -30.78
C LEU A 400 2.07 -12.21 -31.90
N ASP A 401 0.78 -12.27 -32.16
CA ASP A 401 0.20 -13.10 -33.24
C ASP A 401 0.48 -12.58 -34.67
N TRP A 402 1.12 -11.41 -34.80
CA TRP A 402 1.47 -10.78 -36.10
C TRP A 402 2.94 -10.96 -36.51
N ILE A 403 3.77 -11.67 -35.74
CA ILE A 403 5.20 -11.89 -36.01
C ILE A 403 5.51 -13.41 -36.11
N GLY A 404 4.51 -14.24 -36.43
CA GLY A 404 4.64 -15.67 -36.73
C GLY A 404 4.69 -15.94 -38.23
#